data_6e3c85a1d0a4d86b7ed6332eba69422c
#
_entry.id   6e3c85a1d0a4d86b7ed6332eba69422c
#
_cell.length_a   1.000
_cell.length_b   1.000
_cell.length_c   1.000
_cell.angle_alpha   90.00
_cell.angle_beta   90.00
_cell.angle_gamma   90.00
#
_symmetry.space_group_name_H-M   'P 1'
#
loop_
_entity.id
_entity.type
_entity.pdbx_description
1 polymer ?
#
loop_
_entity_poly.entity_id
_entity_poly.type
_entity_poly.pdbx_seq_one_letter_code
_entity_poly.pdbx_strand_id
1 'polypeptide(L)'
;MRKKTVTIFVILLVIAIVLITILFNKPRIHLIEKESYFDTFEIVNGETRIICVLSIENNTSEVITFSVDATFDRDYQNGLVSDKSIKGIWEDTEDAEISLAPKEKVSYKKIIFSSKNAGCDTKMDRKLPEIKLVEK
;
A
#
# COMPACT_ATOMS: atom_id res chain seq x y z
N MET A 1 52.09 0.21 -0.34
CA MET A 1 51.22 0.82 -1.37
C MET A 1 50.21 -0.13 -1.97
N ARG A 2 50.56 -1.36 -2.33
CA ARG A 2 49.62 -2.35 -2.91
C ARG A 2 48.44 -2.68 -1.99
N LYS A 3 48.63 -2.79 -0.68
CA LYS A 3 47.57 -3.12 0.27
C LYS A 3 46.48 -2.02 0.37
N LYS A 4 46.86 -0.73 0.34
CA LYS A 4 45.92 0.38 0.36
C LYS A 4 45.09 0.47 -0.91
N THR A 5 45.69 0.20 -2.08
CA THR A 5 44.99 0.21 -3.36
C THR A 5 43.98 -0.92 -3.46
N VAL A 6 44.32 -2.12 -2.98
CA VAL A 6 43.40 -3.27 -2.91
C VAL A 6 42.24 -2.99 -1.99
N THR A 7 42.48 -2.37 -0.81
CA THR A 7 41.43 -2.02 0.14
C THR A 7 40.44 -1.02 -0.47
N ILE A 8 40.93 0.01 -1.13
CA ILE A 8 40.08 1.01 -1.79
C ILE A 8 39.22 0.35 -2.88
N PHE A 9 39.81 -0.55 -3.68
CA PHE A 9 39.08 -1.25 -4.72
C PHE A 9 37.97 -2.15 -4.18
N VAL A 10 38.23 -2.85 -3.08
CA VAL A 10 37.21 -3.68 -2.39
C VAL A 10 36.06 -2.84 -1.85
N ILE A 11 36.36 -1.68 -1.25
CA ILE A 11 35.34 -0.78 -0.72
C ILE A 11 34.45 -0.26 -1.87
N LEU A 12 35.05 0.17 -2.98
CA LEU A 12 34.30 0.63 -4.16
C LEU A 12 33.42 -0.47 -4.75
N LEU A 13 33.89 -1.71 -4.78
CA LEU A 13 33.13 -2.85 -5.27
C LEU A 13 31.92 -3.13 -4.37
N VAL A 14 32.10 -3.10 -3.04
CA VAL A 14 31.00 -3.29 -2.07
C VAL A 14 29.96 -2.18 -2.22
N ILE A 15 30.36 -0.94 -2.35
CA ILE A 15 29.46 0.20 -2.56
C ILE A 15 28.66 0.01 -3.86
N ALA A 16 29.31 -0.39 -4.95
CA ALA A 16 28.65 -0.66 -6.22
C ALA A 16 27.61 -1.78 -6.11
N ILE A 17 27.92 -2.87 -5.43
CA ILE A 17 26.98 -3.99 -5.19
C ILE A 17 25.79 -3.53 -4.36
N VAL A 18 25.98 -2.75 -3.30
CA VAL A 18 24.91 -2.21 -2.46
C VAL A 18 24.01 -1.28 -3.27
N LEU A 19 24.57 -0.40 -4.09
CA LEU A 19 23.80 0.51 -4.96
C LEU A 19 22.98 -0.26 -5.99
N ILE A 20 23.56 -1.29 -6.62
CA ILE A 20 22.86 -2.16 -7.56
C ILE A 20 21.70 -2.87 -6.87
N THR A 21 21.91 -3.42 -5.67
CA THR A 21 20.87 -4.10 -4.89
C THR A 21 19.72 -3.15 -4.56
N ILE A 22 19.99 -1.92 -4.15
CA ILE A 22 18.97 -0.90 -3.86
C ILE A 22 18.19 -0.55 -5.13
N LEU A 23 18.84 -0.40 -6.28
CA LEU A 23 18.20 -0.07 -7.55
C LEU A 23 17.30 -1.22 -8.08
N PHE A 24 17.71 -2.48 -7.91
CA PHE A 24 16.96 -3.65 -8.36
C PHE A 24 15.82 -4.06 -7.41
N ASN A 25 15.88 -3.66 -6.14
CA ASN A 25 14.86 -3.98 -5.13
C ASN A 25 13.77 -2.91 -5.00
N LYS A 26 13.65 -1.95 -5.90
CA LYS A 26 12.53 -1.04 -5.94
C LYS A 26 11.23 -1.82 -6.17
N PRO A 27 10.19 -1.62 -5.34
CA PRO A 27 8.88 -2.23 -5.60
C PRO A 27 8.39 -1.81 -6.99
N ARG A 28 7.84 -2.75 -7.72
CA ARG A 28 7.29 -2.53 -9.07
C ARG A 28 6.12 -1.55 -9.01
N ILE A 29 5.27 -1.72 -8.02
CA ILE A 29 4.18 -0.80 -7.68
C ILE A 29 4.49 -0.18 -6.32
N HIS A 30 4.30 1.12 -6.22
CA HIS A 30 4.65 1.88 -5.04
C HIS A 30 3.47 2.70 -4.52
N LEU A 31 3.13 2.50 -3.24
CA LEU A 31 2.22 3.36 -2.52
C LEU A 31 2.96 4.65 -2.12
N ILE A 32 2.42 5.79 -2.51
CA ILE A 32 2.97 7.09 -2.14
C ILE A 32 2.36 7.49 -0.79
N GLU A 33 3.05 7.18 0.29
CA GLU A 33 2.53 7.36 1.66
C GLU A 33 2.20 8.81 1.99
N LYS A 34 2.97 9.76 1.46
CA LYS A 34 2.75 11.20 1.68
C LYS A 34 1.42 11.70 1.11
N GLU A 35 0.88 11.02 0.13
CA GLU A 35 -0.37 11.36 -0.56
C GLU A 35 -1.49 10.38 -0.23
N SER A 36 -1.28 9.48 0.71
CA SER A 36 -2.23 8.44 1.08
C SER A 36 -2.65 8.61 2.54
N TYR A 37 -3.95 8.54 2.79
CA TYR A 37 -4.49 8.79 4.13
C TYR A 37 -5.82 8.08 4.35
N PHE A 38 -6.16 7.89 5.63
CA PHE A 38 -7.49 7.55 6.05
C PHE A 38 -8.41 8.77 5.88
N ASP A 39 -9.53 8.60 5.21
CA ASP A 39 -10.49 9.70 4.98
C ASP A 39 -11.63 9.67 6.01
N THR A 40 -12.44 8.62 6.00
CA THR A 40 -13.58 8.48 6.90
C THR A 40 -14.01 7.02 7.03
N PHE A 41 -14.96 6.76 7.90
CA PHE A 41 -15.69 5.50 7.91
C PHE A 41 -17.18 5.76 8.14
N GLU A 42 -17.98 4.82 7.70
CA GLU A 42 -19.44 4.82 7.92
C GLU A 42 -19.90 3.42 8.28
N ILE A 43 -21.01 3.36 9.00
CA ILE A 43 -21.68 2.10 9.33
C ILE A 43 -23.07 2.16 8.70
N VAL A 44 -23.31 1.27 7.72
CA VAL A 44 -24.57 1.21 6.96
C VAL A 44 -25.08 -0.22 6.99
N ASN A 45 -26.29 -0.41 7.51
CA ASN A 45 -26.94 -1.73 7.57
C ASN A 45 -26.08 -2.83 8.24
N GLY A 46 -25.37 -2.47 9.30
CA GLY A 46 -24.49 -3.41 10.02
C GLY A 46 -23.16 -3.70 9.35
N GLU A 47 -22.83 -2.99 8.29
CA GLU A 47 -21.55 -3.07 7.59
C GLU A 47 -20.73 -1.81 7.84
N THR A 48 -19.47 -2.00 8.24
CA THR A 48 -18.49 -0.91 8.35
C THR A 48 -17.78 -0.75 7.03
N ARG A 49 -17.77 0.47 6.51
CA ARG A 49 -17.03 0.87 5.31
C ARG A 49 -15.95 1.86 5.70
N ILE A 50 -14.71 1.46 5.55
CA ILE A 50 -13.55 2.33 5.80
C ILE A 50 -13.07 2.88 4.47
N ILE A 51 -13.06 4.20 4.35
CA ILE A 51 -12.69 4.90 3.13
C ILE A 51 -11.31 5.50 3.29
N CYS A 52 -10.40 5.11 2.42
CA CYS A 52 -9.05 5.67 2.33
C CYS A 52 -8.85 6.33 0.98
N VAL A 53 -7.88 7.23 0.93
CA VAL A 53 -7.42 7.87 -0.30
C VAL A 53 -6.00 7.42 -0.55
N LEU A 54 -5.74 6.84 -1.71
CA LEU A 54 -4.44 6.30 -2.08
C LEU A 54 -3.89 6.95 -3.33
N SER A 55 -2.59 7.17 -3.35
CA SER A 55 -1.82 7.50 -4.54
C SER A 55 -0.81 6.38 -4.79
N ILE A 56 -0.79 5.86 -6.00
CA ILE A 56 -0.01 4.68 -6.37
C ILE A 56 0.67 4.90 -7.71
N GLU A 57 1.92 4.48 -7.82
CA GLU A 57 2.74 4.64 -9.01
C GLU A 57 3.25 3.29 -9.50
N ASN A 58 3.16 3.08 -10.81
CA ASN A 58 3.83 1.98 -11.50
C ASN A 58 5.22 2.42 -11.95
N ASN A 59 6.25 1.87 -11.32
CA ASN A 59 7.66 2.21 -11.61
C ASN A 59 8.27 1.42 -12.77
N THR A 60 7.48 0.56 -13.43
CA THR A 60 7.97 -0.32 -14.48
C THR A 60 7.62 0.18 -15.88
N SER A 61 8.20 -0.46 -16.87
CA SER A 61 7.87 -0.27 -18.29
C SER A 61 6.78 -1.22 -18.81
N GLU A 62 6.09 -1.90 -17.90
CA GLU A 62 5.01 -2.85 -18.20
C GLU A 62 3.69 -2.37 -17.62
N VAL A 63 2.57 -2.82 -18.18
CA VAL A 63 1.25 -2.67 -17.54
C VAL A 63 1.18 -3.60 -16.34
N ILE A 64 0.79 -3.08 -15.18
CA ILE A 64 0.62 -3.88 -13.97
C ILE A 64 -0.82 -3.83 -13.50
N THR A 65 -1.41 -5.01 -13.28
CA THR A 65 -2.73 -5.17 -12.66
C THR A 65 -2.54 -5.64 -11.22
N PHE A 66 -3.21 -5.01 -10.29
CA PHE A 66 -3.08 -5.32 -8.87
C PHE A 66 -4.38 -5.07 -8.11
N SER A 67 -4.47 -5.65 -6.93
CA SER A 67 -5.49 -5.36 -5.92
C SER A 67 -4.84 -4.81 -4.66
N VAL A 68 -5.66 -4.28 -3.76
CA VAL A 68 -5.20 -3.66 -2.52
C VAL A 68 -5.84 -4.38 -1.34
N ASP A 69 -5.01 -4.91 -0.45
CA ASP A 69 -5.44 -5.45 0.83
C ASP A 69 -4.99 -4.50 1.95
N ALA A 70 -5.82 -4.33 2.96
CA ALA A 70 -5.49 -3.56 4.14
C ALA A 70 -5.65 -4.40 5.41
N THR A 71 -4.76 -4.20 6.36
CA THR A 71 -4.79 -4.87 7.65
C THR A 71 -5.27 -3.91 8.74
N PHE A 72 -6.28 -4.33 9.49
CA PHE A 72 -6.97 -3.53 10.50
C PHE A 72 -6.89 -4.19 11.88
N ASP A 73 -5.71 -4.31 12.47
CA ASP A 73 -5.52 -4.98 13.76
C ASP A 73 -6.37 -4.37 14.87
N ARG A 74 -6.33 -3.06 15.00
CA ARG A 74 -6.99 -2.31 16.05
C ARG A 74 -8.53 -2.33 15.89
N ASP A 75 -9.00 -2.12 14.67
CA ASP A 75 -10.43 -2.12 14.35
C ASP A 75 -11.04 -3.51 14.42
N TYR A 76 -10.26 -4.53 14.15
CA TYR A 76 -10.64 -5.92 14.37
C TYR A 76 -10.77 -6.24 15.86
N GLN A 77 -9.82 -5.81 16.68
CA GLN A 77 -9.84 -6.06 18.13
C GLN A 77 -11.01 -5.37 18.83
N ASN A 78 -11.38 -4.15 18.41
CA ASN A 78 -12.47 -3.41 19.02
C ASN A 78 -13.87 -3.70 18.43
N GLY A 79 -13.95 -4.53 17.39
CA GLY A 79 -15.20 -4.93 16.76
C GLY A 79 -15.76 -3.95 15.73
N LEU A 80 -15.02 -2.95 15.31
CA LEU A 80 -15.43 -2.10 14.19
C LEU A 80 -15.53 -2.89 12.89
N VAL A 81 -14.59 -3.80 12.68
CA VAL A 81 -14.58 -4.74 11.56
C VAL A 81 -14.50 -6.18 12.07
N SER A 82 -15.04 -7.12 11.31
CA SER A 82 -15.03 -8.55 11.64
C SER A 82 -13.92 -9.32 10.94
N ASP A 83 -13.22 -8.68 10.01
CA ASP A 83 -12.11 -9.25 9.27
C ASP A 83 -10.85 -8.42 9.54
N LYS A 84 -9.75 -9.10 9.84
CA LYS A 84 -8.48 -8.45 10.11
C LYS A 84 -7.83 -7.91 8.84
N SER A 85 -7.93 -8.66 7.74
CA SER A 85 -7.45 -8.28 6.41
C SER A 85 -8.63 -8.15 5.46
N ILE A 86 -8.73 -7.03 4.76
CA ILE A 86 -9.86 -6.71 3.89
C ILE A 86 -9.34 -6.25 2.54
N LYS A 87 -9.90 -6.84 1.48
CA LYS A 87 -9.63 -6.41 0.11
C LYS A 87 -10.43 -5.14 -0.20
N GLY A 88 -9.75 -4.13 -0.72
CA GLY A 88 -10.36 -2.87 -1.10
C GLY A 88 -11.10 -2.94 -2.43
N ILE A 89 -12.12 -2.10 -2.55
CA ILE A 89 -12.89 -1.89 -3.78
C ILE A 89 -12.74 -0.41 -4.15
N TRP A 90 -12.31 -0.15 -5.37
CA TRP A 90 -12.18 1.22 -5.88
C TRP A 90 -13.57 1.85 -6.04
N GLU A 91 -13.75 3.04 -5.49
CA GLU A 91 -15.07 3.68 -5.44
C GLU A 91 -15.62 3.99 -6.84
N ASP A 92 -14.79 4.47 -7.74
CA ASP A 92 -15.20 4.91 -9.07
C ASP A 92 -15.54 3.77 -10.05
N THR A 93 -14.81 2.66 -9.98
CA THR A 93 -15.00 1.51 -10.89
C THR A 93 -15.79 0.38 -10.25
N GLU A 94 -15.95 0.38 -8.94
CA GLU A 94 -16.53 -0.72 -8.15
C GLU A 94 -15.78 -2.06 -8.32
N ASP A 95 -14.55 -2.00 -8.78
CA ASP A 95 -13.67 -3.15 -8.98
C ASP A 95 -12.62 -3.26 -7.87
N ALA A 96 -12.21 -4.50 -7.56
CA ALA A 96 -11.09 -4.77 -6.67
C ALA A 96 -9.74 -4.56 -7.36
N GLU A 97 -9.67 -4.84 -8.65
CA GLU A 97 -8.45 -4.74 -9.44
C GLU A 97 -8.38 -3.44 -10.24
N ILE A 98 -7.17 -2.94 -10.39
CA ILE A 98 -6.86 -1.78 -11.23
C ILE A 98 -5.59 -2.07 -12.03
N SER A 99 -5.52 -1.56 -13.25
CA SER A 99 -4.34 -1.64 -14.10
C SER A 99 -3.73 -0.25 -14.28
N LEU A 100 -2.42 -0.17 -14.11
CA LEU A 100 -1.65 1.02 -14.39
C LEU A 100 -0.75 0.79 -15.60
N ALA A 101 -0.76 1.73 -16.54
CA ALA A 101 0.16 1.76 -17.66
C ALA A 101 1.61 1.97 -17.20
N PRO A 102 2.61 1.69 -18.06
CA PRO A 102 4.02 1.94 -17.71
C PRO A 102 4.21 3.38 -17.21
N LYS A 103 4.87 3.51 -16.06
CA LYS A 103 5.17 4.82 -15.42
C LYS A 103 3.95 5.66 -15.03
N GLU A 104 2.75 5.10 -15.10
CA GLU A 104 1.52 5.78 -14.71
C GLU A 104 1.43 5.94 -13.20
N LYS A 105 0.95 7.09 -12.78
CA LYS A 105 0.59 7.41 -11.39
C LYS A 105 -0.90 7.70 -11.32
N VAL A 106 -1.60 7.08 -10.37
CA VAL A 106 -2.93 7.52 -9.93
C VAL A 106 -2.79 8.30 -8.63
N SER A 107 -3.45 9.44 -8.56
CA SER A 107 -3.35 10.34 -7.41
C SER A 107 -4.71 10.49 -6.73
N TYR A 108 -4.70 10.41 -5.38
CA TYR A 108 -5.86 10.69 -4.54
C TYR A 108 -7.12 9.92 -4.92
N LYS A 109 -6.97 8.64 -5.17
CA LYS A 109 -8.06 7.76 -5.56
C LYS A 109 -8.69 7.09 -4.33
N LYS A 110 -10.00 7.14 -4.23
CA LYS A 110 -10.74 6.55 -3.09
C LYS A 110 -10.90 5.06 -3.24
N ILE A 111 -10.66 4.36 -2.13
CA ILE A 111 -10.84 2.91 -1.99
C ILE A 111 -11.64 2.62 -0.73
N ILE A 112 -12.53 1.64 -0.79
CA ILE A 112 -13.43 1.26 0.29
C ILE A 112 -13.09 -0.15 0.76
N PHE A 113 -12.88 -0.28 2.07
CA PHE A 113 -12.69 -1.56 2.75
C PHE A 113 -13.94 -1.86 3.59
N SER A 114 -14.69 -2.88 3.20
CA SER A 114 -15.97 -3.21 3.83
C SER A 114 -15.89 -4.50 4.62
N SER A 115 -16.43 -4.47 5.83
CA SER A 115 -16.52 -5.64 6.71
C SER A 115 -17.73 -5.51 7.61
N LYS A 116 -18.27 -6.63 8.09
CA LYS A 116 -19.37 -6.63 9.01
C LYS A 116 -18.97 -5.93 10.32
N ASN A 117 -19.83 -5.04 10.82
CA ASN A 117 -19.66 -4.41 12.13
C ASN A 117 -20.05 -5.38 13.24
N ALA A 118 -19.18 -5.53 14.23
CA ALA A 118 -19.40 -6.39 15.40
C ALA A 118 -19.87 -5.62 16.64
N GLY A 119 -20.53 -4.47 16.44
CA GLY A 119 -21.15 -3.70 17.52
C GLY A 119 -20.35 -2.51 18.04
N CYS A 120 -19.26 -2.13 17.37
CA CYS A 120 -18.45 -0.97 17.74
C CYS A 120 -18.72 0.21 16.79
N ASP A 121 -18.92 1.39 17.37
CA ASP A 121 -19.06 2.65 16.63
C ASP A 121 -18.02 3.71 17.07
N THR A 122 -16.94 3.26 17.69
CA THR A 122 -15.97 4.13 18.36
C THR A 122 -15.30 5.10 17.40
N LYS A 123 -15.48 6.39 17.66
CA LYS A 123 -14.72 7.47 17.00
C LYS A 123 -13.32 7.54 17.63
N MET A 124 -12.34 6.92 16.99
CA MET A 124 -10.95 7.03 17.39
C MET A 124 -10.16 7.74 16.30
N ASP A 125 -9.08 8.41 16.66
CA ASP A 125 -8.12 8.91 15.70
C ASP A 125 -7.59 7.74 14.87
N ARG A 126 -7.87 7.77 13.57
CA ARG A 126 -7.51 6.71 12.65
C ARG A 126 -6.39 7.14 11.75
N LYS A 127 -5.42 6.26 11.66
CA LYS A 127 -4.32 6.38 10.69
C LYS A 127 -4.63 5.52 9.47
N LEU A 128 -3.90 5.77 8.39
CA LEU A 128 -3.89 4.85 7.26
C LEU A 128 -3.55 3.43 7.76
N PRO A 129 -4.38 2.42 7.43
CA PRO A 129 -4.05 1.04 7.77
C PRO A 129 -2.82 0.57 7.03
N GLU A 130 -2.27 -0.57 7.42
CA GLU A 130 -1.21 -1.22 6.66
C GLU A 130 -1.73 -1.66 5.30
N ILE A 131 -1.21 -1.07 4.25
CA ILE A 131 -1.62 -1.30 2.86
C ILE A 131 -0.66 -2.28 2.20
N LYS A 132 -1.22 -3.32 1.59
CA LYS A 132 -0.48 -4.28 0.77
C LYS A 132 -1.00 -4.24 -0.66
N LEU A 133 -0.12 -3.95 -1.60
CA LEU A 133 -0.41 -4.01 -3.04
C LEU A 133 -0.10 -5.42 -3.54
N VAL A 134 -1.10 -6.08 -4.11
CA VAL A 134 -1.01 -7.48 -4.54
C VAL A 134 -1.07 -7.53 -6.07
N GLU A 135 0.08 -7.75 -6.71
CA GLU A 135 0.15 -7.97 -8.16
C GLU A 135 -0.59 -9.25 -8.56
N LYS A 136 -1.27 -9.17 -9.68
CA LYS A 136 -1.94 -10.31 -10.28
C LYS A 136 -0.97 -11.18 -11.10
#